data_cbc6d798d0ff1f22535bc68f2639627e
#
_entry.id   cbc6d798d0ff1f22535bc68f2639627e
#
_cell.length_a   1.000
_cell.length_b   1.000
_cell.length_c   1.000
_cell.angle_alpha   90.00
_cell.angle_beta   90.00
_cell.angle_gamma   90.00
#
_symmetry.space_group_name_H-M   'P 1'
#
loop_
_entity.id
_entity.type
_entity.pdbx_description
1 polymer ?
#
loop_
_entity_poly.entity_id
_entity_poly.type
_entity_poly.pdbx_seq_one_letter_code
_entity_poly.pdbx_strand_id
1 'polypeptide(L)'
;MSRTEVEDSHRGFLGDLHEADLAVVLGYTQARLYEPGQFAVRHGDTDRSFFIISRGSFEVIVPTDQGPRRARLLEAGDLFGEVSFFDGRPRSADVIALEEGEALVLTEAAFQRLRLTHPRLALRFVLDLGRILGERFRASDAVAGAVPR
;
A
#
# COMPACT_ATOMS: atom_id res chain seq x y z
N MET A 1 -1.22 -21.33 -2.14
CA MET A 1 -2.33 -20.44 -1.75
C MET A 1 -3.60 -20.92 -2.43
N SER A 2 -4.64 -21.23 -1.67
CA SER A 2 -5.92 -21.64 -2.26
C SER A 2 -6.64 -20.42 -2.83
N ARG A 3 -7.56 -20.64 -3.78
CA ARG A 3 -8.38 -19.56 -4.37
C ARG A 3 -9.15 -18.79 -3.29
N THR A 4 -9.57 -19.48 -2.22
CA THR A 4 -10.27 -18.90 -1.09
C THR A 4 -9.39 -18.00 -0.24
N GLU A 5 -8.11 -18.32 -0.07
CA GLU A 5 -7.15 -17.50 0.69
C GLU A 5 -6.77 -16.23 -0.07
N VAL A 6 -6.69 -16.31 -1.40
CA VAL A 6 -6.47 -15.13 -2.25
C VAL A 6 -7.68 -14.21 -2.22
N GLU A 7 -8.89 -14.77 -2.24
CA GLU A 7 -10.14 -14.01 -2.13
C GLU A 7 -10.28 -13.32 -0.76
N ASP A 8 -9.85 -13.97 0.30
CA ASP A 8 -9.96 -13.44 1.66
C ASP A 8 -8.91 -12.35 1.93
N SER A 9 -7.70 -12.48 1.38
CA SER A 9 -6.66 -11.46 1.51
C SER A 9 -6.95 -10.19 0.70
N HIS A 10 -7.82 -10.27 -0.32
CA HIS A 10 -8.19 -9.14 -1.18
C HIS A 10 -9.55 -8.51 -0.85
N ARG A 11 -10.24 -8.97 0.19
CA ARG A 11 -11.51 -8.36 0.63
C ARG A 11 -11.38 -6.90 1.04
N GLY A 12 -10.16 -6.44 1.30
CA GLY A 12 -9.88 -5.03 1.52
C GLY A 12 -9.81 -4.28 0.20
N PHE A 13 -8.72 -4.45 -0.54
CA PHE A 13 -8.39 -3.67 -1.71
C PHE A 13 -8.69 -4.43 -3.00
N LEU A 14 -9.50 -3.83 -3.88
CA LEU A 14 -9.91 -4.39 -5.18
C LEU A 14 -10.67 -5.73 -5.09
N GLY A 15 -11.19 -6.07 -3.90
CA GLY A 15 -11.87 -7.35 -3.68
C GLY A 15 -13.14 -7.56 -4.50
N ASP A 16 -13.80 -6.46 -4.89
CA ASP A 16 -15.04 -6.50 -5.67
C ASP A 16 -14.82 -6.46 -7.19
N LEU A 17 -13.56 -6.37 -7.64
CA LEU A 17 -13.26 -6.39 -9.06
C LEU A 17 -13.42 -7.78 -9.65
N HIS A 18 -13.97 -7.83 -10.87
CA HIS A 18 -13.91 -9.05 -11.67
C HIS A 18 -12.46 -9.44 -11.93
N GLU A 19 -12.21 -10.74 -12.07
CA GLU A 19 -10.87 -11.28 -12.31
C GLU A 19 -10.18 -10.62 -13.51
N ALA A 20 -10.93 -10.35 -14.58
CA ALA A 20 -10.40 -9.69 -15.77
C ALA A 20 -9.95 -8.24 -15.49
N ASP A 21 -10.73 -7.49 -14.71
CA ASP A 21 -10.40 -6.10 -14.35
C ASP A 21 -9.21 -6.04 -13.39
N LEU A 22 -9.16 -6.96 -12.43
CA LEU A 22 -8.01 -7.10 -11.53
C LEU A 22 -6.73 -7.38 -12.33
N ALA A 23 -6.79 -8.29 -13.31
CA ALA A 23 -5.64 -8.60 -14.18
C ALA A 23 -5.17 -7.37 -14.95
N VAL A 24 -6.08 -6.51 -15.41
CA VAL A 24 -5.74 -5.25 -16.09
C VAL A 24 -4.96 -4.34 -15.14
N VAL A 25 -5.45 -4.11 -13.92
CA VAL A 25 -4.79 -3.25 -12.93
C VAL A 25 -3.40 -3.79 -12.60
N LEU A 26 -3.30 -5.08 -12.31
CA LEU A 26 -2.03 -5.73 -11.98
C LEU A 26 -1.03 -5.69 -13.14
N GLY A 27 -1.51 -5.68 -14.38
CA GLY A 27 -0.68 -5.52 -15.58
C GLY A 27 0.04 -4.17 -15.67
N TYR A 28 -0.40 -3.16 -14.94
CA TYR A 28 0.28 -1.85 -14.85
C TYR A 28 1.29 -1.80 -13.71
N THR A 29 1.37 -2.84 -12.88
CA THR A 29 2.35 -2.93 -11.80
C THR A 29 3.62 -3.64 -12.25
N GLN A 30 4.69 -3.42 -11.49
CA GLN A 30 5.96 -4.15 -11.63
C GLN A 30 6.27 -4.84 -10.31
N ALA A 31 6.65 -6.12 -10.38
CA ALA A 31 7.10 -6.86 -9.21
C ALA A 31 8.53 -6.42 -8.84
N ARG A 32 8.75 -6.11 -7.57
CA ARG A 32 10.08 -5.86 -7.00
C ARG A 32 10.36 -6.85 -5.89
N LEU A 33 11.56 -7.42 -5.91
CA LEU A 33 12.05 -8.32 -4.88
C LEU A 33 12.87 -7.55 -3.86
N TYR A 34 12.76 -7.95 -2.60
CA TYR A 34 13.46 -7.32 -1.48
C TYR A 34 14.16 -8.37 -0.63
N GLU A 35 15.40 -8.05 -0.25
CA GLU A 35 16.15 -8.81 0.73
C GLU A 35 15.85 -8.29 2.14
N PRO A 36 16.04 -9.13 3.19
CA PRO A 36 15.89 -8.67 4.57
C PRO A 36 16.72 -7.42 4.85
N GLY A 37 16.10 -6.41 5.47
CA GLY A 37 16.73 -5.13 5.80
C GLY A 37 16.77 -4.11 4.67
N GLN A 38 16.34 -4.47 3.48
CA GLN A 38 16.28 -3.56 2.35
C GLN A 38 15.13 -2.57 2.51
N PHE A 39 15.39 -1.29 2.20
CA PHE A 39 14.36 -0.25 2.19
C PHE A 39 13.52 -0.32 0.93
N ALA A 40 12.22 -0.42 1.09
CA ALA A 40 11.27 -0.22 -0.01
C ALA A 40 10.93 1.25 -0.19
N VAL A 41 10.85 1.99 0.91
CA VAL A 41 10.57 3.43 0.96
C VAL A 41 11.49 4.05 2.01
N ARG A 42 12.03 5.23 1.70
CA ARG A 42 12.83 6.02 2.65
C ARG A 42 12.12 7.32 2.98
N HIS A 43 12.11 7.66 4.26
CA HIS A 43 11.61 8.94 4.74
C HIS A 43 12.25 10.10 3.96
N GLY A 44 11.44 11.03 3.50
CA GLY A 44 11.88 12.20 2.76
C GLY A 44 12.00 12.03 1.25
N ASP A 45 11.96 10.79 0.74
CA ASP A 45 11.95 10.55 -0.70
C ASP A 45 10.69 11.13 -1.34
N THR A 46 10.83 11.57 -2.59
CA THR A 46 9.75 12.22 -3.35
C THR A 46 9.04 11.29 -4.32
N ASP A 47 9.41 10.01 -4.33
CA ASP A 47 8.72 8.99 -5.12
C ASP A 47 7.26 8.86 -4.68
N ARG A 48 6.36 8.73 -5.65
CA ARG A 48 4.92 8.64 -5.44
C ARG A 48 4.36 7.26 -5.78
N SER A 49 5.19 6.25 -5.88
CA SER A 49 4.75 4.88 -6.17
C SER A 49 3.88 4.35 -5.04
N PHE A 50 2.93 3.51 -5.43
CA PHE A 50 2.04 2.76 -4.55
C PHE A 50 2.47 1.29 -4.55
N PHE A 51 2.39 0.62 -3.41
CA PHE A 51 2.89 -0.74 -3.23
C PHE A 51 1.82 -1.66 -2.66
N ILE A 52 1.73 -2.86 -3.22
CA ILE A 52 0.91 -3.95 -2.69
C ILE A 52 1.85 -5.11 -2.38
N ILE A 53 1.89 -5.56 -1.13
CA ILE A 53 2.74 -6.68 -0.73
C ILE A 53 2.15 -7.97 -1.25
N SER A 54 2.90 -8.69 -2.07
CA SER A 54 2.51 -10.01 -2.59
C SER A 54 3.11 -11.15 -1.77
N ARG A 55 4.25 -10.91 -1.11
CA ARG A 55 4.95 -11.92 -0.31
C ARG A 55 5.87 -11.26 0.71
N GLY A 56 6.02 -11.92 1.86
CA GLY A 56 6.92 -11.46 2.92
C GLY A 56 6.27 -10.46 3.87
N SER A 57 7.08 -9.94 4.78
CA SER A 57 6.65 -8.94 5.75
C SER A 57 7.56 -7.72 5.73
N PHE A 58 6.97 -6.57 6.03
CA PHE A 58 7.64 -5.27 6.03
C PHE A 58 7.25 -4.51 7.29
N GLU A 59 8.04 -3.53 7.63
CA GLU A 59 7.83 -2.71 8.81
C GLU A 59 7.87 -1.24 8.45
N VAL A 60 6.89 -0.49 8.94
CA VAL A 60 6.85 0.97 8.83
C VAL A 60 7.54 1.56 10.05
N ILE A 61 8.54 2.40 9.81
CA ILE A 61 9.31 3.08 10.86
C ILE A 61 9.14 4.59 10.67
N VAL A 62 8.63 5.24 11.72
CA VAL A 62 8.39 6.69 11.72
C VAL A 62 9.50 7.37 12.53
N PRO A 63 10.17 8.40 11.97
CA PRO A 63 11.11 9.20 12.75
C PRO A 63 10.35 10.02 13.80
N THR A 64 10.88 10.06 15.01
CA THR A 64 10.37 10.87 16.11
C THR A 64 11.50 11.63 16.78
N ASP A 65 11.17 12.63 17.61
CA ASP A 65 12.14 13.39 18.39
C ASP A 65 12.94 12.50 19.37
N GLN A 66 12.38 11.33 19.70
CA GLN A 66 13.01 10.35 20.60
C GLN A 66 13.65 9.19 19.83
N GLY A 67 13.86 9.34 18.52
CA GLY A 67 14.40 8.32 17.66
C GLY A 67 13.34 7.60 16.82
N PRO A 68 13.75 6.61 16.02
CA PRO A 68 12.82 5.88 15.16
C PRO A 68 11.84 5.04 15.98
N ARG A 69 10.57 5.04 15.57
CA ARG A 69 9.51 4.26 16.20
C ARG A 69 8.89 3.29 15.21
N ARG A 70 8.77 2.04 15.61
CA ARG A 70 8.01 1.04 14.84
C ARG A 70 6.53 1.38 14.91
N ALA A 71 5.97 1.73 13.76
CA ALA A 71 4.58 2.17 13.71
C ALA A 71 3.64 1.03 13.33
N ARG A 72 4.09 0.14 12.43
CA ARG A 72 3.19 -0.86 11.86
C ARG A 72 3.95 -2.01 11.22
N LEU A 73 3.44 -3.23 11.43
CA LEU A 73 3.85 -4.43 10.69
C LEU A 73 2.94 -4.61 9.49
N LEU A 74 3.51 -4.88 8.32
CA LEU A 74 2.80 -5.10 7.07
C LEU A 74 3.08 -6.52 6.56
N GLU A 75 2.04 -7.18 6.05
CA GLU A 75 2.11 -8.55 5.55
C GLU A 75 1.52 -8.64 4.14
N ALA A 76 1.60 -9.81 3.53
CA ALA A 76 1.02 -10.05 2.21
C ALA A 76 -0.45 -9.64 2.18
N GLY A 77 -0.86 -8.91 1.14
CA GLY A 77 -2.17 -8.31 0.99
C GLY A 77 -2.26 -6.87 1.50
N ASP A 78 -1.33 -6.43 2.34
CA ASP A 78 -1.26 -5.04 2.79
C ASP A 78 -0.68 -4.13 1.71
N LEU A 79 -0.97 -2.85 1.87
CA LEU A 79 -0.48 -1.82 0.97
C LEU A 79 0.25 -0.72 1.73
N PHE A 80 1.16 -0.06 1.05
CA PHE A 80 1.88 1.10 1.59
C PHE A 80 2.23 2.09 0.48
N GLY A 81 2.66 3.28 0.87
CA GLY A 81 3.02 4.34 -0.05
C GLY A 81 1.83 5.14 -0.58
N GLU A 82 0.63 4.86 -0.09
CA GLU A 82 -0.63 5.46 -0.54
C GLU A 82 -0.73 6.96 -0.26
N VAL A 83 -0.18 7.43 0.85
CA VAL A 83 -0.30 8.85 1.23
C VAL A 83 0.42 9.74 0.21
N SER A 84 1.68 9.44 -0.09
CA SER A 84 2.45 10.20 -1.09
C SER A 84 1.89 10.01 -2.50
N PHE A 85 1.31 8.86 -2.80
CA PHE A 85 0.61 8.63 -4.06
C PHE A 85 -0.51 9.64 -4.25
N PHE A 86 -1.26 9.95 -3.21
CA PHE A 86 -2.37 10.91 -3.27
C PHE A 86 -1.92 12.37 -3.17
N ASP A 87 -1.13 12.70 -2.15
CA ASP A 87 -0.86 14.11 -1.83
C ASP A 87 0.42 14.66 -2.47
N GLY A 88 1.27 13.78 -3.02
CA GLY A 88 2.52 14.19 -3.67
C GLY A 88 3.58 14.73 -2.73
N ARG A 89 3.38 14.62 -1.42
CA ARG A 89 4.35 15.05 -0.43
C ARG A 89 5.46 14.02 -0.25
N PRO A 90 6.64 14.42 0.25
CA PRO A 90 7.70 13.46 0.56
C PRO A 90 7.24 12.36 1.51
N ARG A 91 7.87 11.21 1.41
CA ARG A 91 7.56 10.05 2.25
C ARG A 91 7.68 10.41 3.73
N SER A 92 6.67 10.06 4.51
CA SER A 92 6.58 10.36 5.95
C SER A 92 7.24 9.30 6.83
N ALA A 93 7.62 8.18 6.27
CA ALA A 93 8.19 7.05 7.02
C ALA A 93 9.12 6.23 6.13
N ASP A 94 9.93 5.38 6.80
CA ASP A 94 10.65 4.30 6.14
C ASP A 94 9.77 3.05 6.08
N VAL A 95 9.93 2.24 5.04
CA VAL A 95 9.39 0.89 4.96
C VAL A 95 10.53 -0.06 4.65
N ILE A 96 10.75 -1.04 5.52
CA ILE A 96 11.89 -1.95 5.46
C ILE A 96 11.38 -3.38 5.39
N ALA A 97 11.97 -4.19 4.51
CA ALA A 97 11.69 -5.62 4.45
C ALA A 97 12.27 -6.32 5.68
N LEU A 98 11.45 -7.10 6.38
CA LEU A 98 11.88 -7.89 7.53
C LEU A 98 12.40 -9.26 7.12
N GLU A 99 11.95 -9.74 5.98
CA GLU A 99 12.36 -11.01 5.39
C GLU A 99 12.41 -10.86 3.88
N GLU A 100 12.85 -11.89 3.18
CA GLU A 100 12.78 -11.92 1.73
C GLU A 100 11.33 -11.78 1.28
N GLY A 101 11.07 -10.84 0.37
CA GLY A 101 9.71 -10.51 -0.02
C GLY A 101 9.57 -9.92 -1.39
N GLU A 102 8.32 -9.65 -1.75
CA GLU A 102 7.96 -9.08 -3.04
C GLU A 102 6.82 -8.08 -2.84
N ALA A 103 6.89 -6.95 -3.53
CA ALA A 103 5.79 -6.01 -3.66
C ALA A 103 5.49 -5.72 -5.12
N LEU A 104 4.22 -5.53 -5.43
CA LEU A 104 3.77 -5.03 -6.73
C LEU A 104 3.74 -3.51 -6.66
N VAL A 105 4.44 -2.86 -7.57
CA VAL A 105 4.66 -1.42 -7.55
C VAL A 105 3.88 -0.76 -8.68
N LEU A 106 2.98 0.15 -8.34
CA LEU A 106 2.30 1.01 -9.29
C LEU A 106 2.93 2.39 -9.22
N THR A 107 3.68 2.76 -10.26
CA THR A 107 4.27 4.10 -10.36
C THR A 107 3.19 5.12 -10.73
N GLU A 108 3.45 6.40 -10.42
CA GLU A 108 2.56 7.47 -10.85
C GLU A 108 2.38 7.48 -12.38
N ALA A 109 3.44 7.30 -13.14
CA ALA A 109 3.39 7.24 -14.59
C ALA A 109 2.52 6.08 -15.07
N ALA A 110 2.63 4.90 -14.47
CA ALA A 110 1.79 3.76 -14.80
C ALA A 110 0.32 4.01 -14.46
N PHE A 111 0.05 4.64 -13.33
CA PHE A 111 -1.32 5.03 -12.97
C PHE A 111 -1.91 6.02 -13.98
N GLN A 112 -1.14 6.99 -14.46
CA GLN A 112 -1.61 7.92 -15.49
C GLN A 112 -1.96 7.19 -16.80
N ARG A 113 -1.18 6.19 -17.18
CA ARG A 113 -1.51 5.35 -18.35
C ARG A 113 -2.79 4.54 -18.12
N LEU A 114 -2.96 3.96 -16.94
CA LEU A 114 -4.19 3.25 -16.56
C LEU A 114 -5.41 4.19 -16.64
N ARG A 115 -5.28 5.40 -16.11
CA ARG A 115 -6.33 6.41 -16.11
C ARG A 115 -6.75 6.80 -17.52
N LEU A 116 -5.80 6.95 -18.44
CA LEU A 116 -6.06 7.34 -19.82
C LEU A 116 -6.67 6.19 -20.64
N THR A 117 -6.25 4.96 -20.37
CA THR A 117 -6.68 3.77 -21.13
C THR A 117 -7.95 3.13 -20.56
N HIS A 118 -8.07 3.09 -19.23
CA HIS A 118 -9.17 2.48 -18.50
C HIS A 118 -9.70 3.42 -17.42
N PRO A 119 -10.34 4.54 -17.79
CA PRO A 119 -10.73 5.58 -16.83
C PRO A 119 -11.71 5.12 -15.76
N ARG A 120 -12.64 4.24 -16.09
CA ARG A 120 -13.59 3.69 -15.10
C ARG A 120 -12.90 2.81 -14.08
N LEU A 121 -11.93 2.02 -14.53
CA LEU A 121 -11.15 1.13 -13.67
C LEU A 121 -10.23 1.94 -12.76
N ALA A 122 -9.60 2.98 -13.29
CA ALA A 122 -8.77 3.90 -12.51
C ALA A 122 -9.59 4.60 -11.43
N LEU A 123 -10.81 5.06 -11.75
CA LEU A 123 -11.70 5.66 -10.77
C LEU A 123 -12.06 4.67 -9.66
N ARG A 124 -12.39 3.44 -10.02
CA ARG A 124 -12.73 2.39 -9.07
C ARG A 124 -11.54 2.07 -8.15
N PHE A 125 -10.33 2.01 -8.70
CA PHE A 125 -9.10 1.86 -7.96
C PHE A 125 -8.94 2.96 -6.90
N VAL A 126 -9.08 4.21 -7.30
CA VAL A 126 -8.93 5.38 -6.40
C VAL A 126 -10.02 5.39 -5.32
N LEU A 127 -11.26 5.09 -5.66
CA LEU A 127 -12.36 5.05 -4.69
C LEU A 127 -12.16 3.92 -3.68
N ASP A 128 -11.71 2.76 -4.11
CA ASP A 128 -11.45 1.64 -3.22
C ASP A 128 -10.28 1.93 -2.27
N LEU A 129 -9.21 2.54 -2.79
CA LEU A 129 -8.08 2.98 -1.97
C LEU A 129 -8.51 4.04 -0.95
N GLY A 130 -9.37 4.98 -1.36
CA GLY A 130 -9.94 5.98 -0.46
C GLY A 130 -10.77 5.36 0.67
N ARG A 131 -11.53 4.31 0.36
CA ARG A 131 -12.30 3.57 1.37
C ARG A 131 -11.38 2.94 2.43
N ILE A 132 -10.29 2.33 2.00
CA ILE A 132 -9.31 1.72 2.92
C ILE A 132 -8.66 2.79 3.80
N LEU A 133 -8.27 3.93 3.24
CA LEU A 133 -7.72 5.04 4.01
C LEU A 133 -8.73 5.57 5.02
N GLY A 134 -9.99 5.66 4.64
CA GLY A 134 -11.08 6.06 5.54
C GLY A 134 -11.24 5.08 6.70
N GLU A 135 -11.20 3.79 6.44
CA GLU A 135 -11.27 2.75 7.48
C GLU A 135 -10.08 2.86 8.45
N ARG A 136 -8.87 3.04 7.94
CA ARG A 136 -7.66 3.22 8.75
C ARG A 136 -7.74 4.47 9.61
N PHE A 137 -8.23 5.56 9.05
CA PHE A 137 -8.41 6.82 9.77
C PHE A 137 -9.41 6.67 10.92
N ARG A 138 -10.54 6.04 10.66
CA ARG A 138 -11.56 5.78 11.70
C ARG A 138 -11.05 4.84 12.79
N ALA A 139 -10.26 3.84 12.45
CA ALA A 139 -9.64 2.95 13.42
C ALA A 139 -8.67 3.71 14.33
N SER A 140 -7.83 4.60 13.77
CA SER A 140 -6.95 5.49 14.53
C SER A 140 -7.71 6.43 15.45
N ASP A 141 -8.80 7.00 14.95
CA ASP A 141 -9.69 7.90 15.70
C ASP A 141 -10.36 7.18 16.88
N ALA A 142 -10.84 5.95 16.65
CA ALA A 142 -11.43 5.12 17.69
C ALA A 142 -10.42 4.78 18.79
N VAL A 143 -9.18 4.46 18.43
CA VAL A 143 -8.09 4.21 19.39
C VAL A 143 -7.76 5.49 20.16
N ALA A 144 -7.64 6.64 19.50
CA ALA A 144 -7.40 7.92 20.13
C ALA A 144 -8.54 8.32 21.08
N GLY A 145 -9.79 8.05 20.69
CA GLY A 145 -10.97 8.30 21.53
C GLY A 145 -11.08 7.38 22.73
N ALA A 146 -10.43 6.21 22.72
CA ALA A 146 -10.41 5.28 23.84
C ALA A 146 -9.36 5.63 24.90
N VAL A 147 -8.41 6.53 24.59
CA VAL A 147 -7.41 6.99 25.55
C VAL A 147 -8.05 8.03 26.49
N PRO A 148 -7.98 7.84 27.82
CA PRO A 148 -8.51 8.82 28.78
C PRO A 148 -7.82 10.17 28.56
N ARG A 149 -8.63 11.17 28.39
CA ARG A 149 -8.13 12.55 28.29
C ARG A 149 -7.83 13.11 29.68
#